data_c55b22339f1cc7eb8c644bb63106ae93
#
_entry.id   c55b22339f1cc7eb8c644bb63106ae93
#
_cell.length_a   1.000
_cell.length_b   1.000
_cell.length_c   1.000
_cell.angle_alpha   90.00
_cell.angle_beta   90.00
_cell.angle_gamma   90.00
#
_symmetry.space_group_name_H-M   'P 1'
#
loop_
_entity.id
_entity.type
_entity.pdbx_description
1 polymer ?
#
loop_
_entity_poly.entity_id
_entity_poly.type
_entity_poly.pdbx_seq_one_letter_code
_entity_poly.pdbx_strand_id
1 'polypeptide(L)' 'MTPAQSKRLKIGQRVAWHDSADDQGTVSASDWSGVRIEWDNGKNQFFHHNNMGEVEVARPNLA' A
#
# COMPACT_ATOMS: atom_id res chain seq x y z
N MET A 1 -0.11 -3.76 -7.58
CA MET A 1 1.31 -3.60 -7.95
C MET A 1 1.99 -4.96 -8.02
N THR A 2 3.13 -5.02 -8.68
CA THR A 2 3.93 -6.24 -8.75
C THR A 2 4.67 -6.46 -7.43
N PRO A 3 5.10 -7.71 -7.13
CA PRO A 3 5.93 -7.95 -5.96
C PRO A 3 7.22 -7.12 -5.93
N ALA A 4 7.82 -6.88 -7.09
CA ALA A 4 9.03 -6.04 -7.17
C ALA A 4 8.74 -4.61 -6.77
N GLN A 5 7.60 -4.06 -7.17
CA GLN A 5 7.19 -2.72 -6.77
C GLN A 5 6.86 -2.66 -5.28
N SER A 6 6.21 -3.71 -4.77
CA SER A 6 5.88 -3.80 -3.35
C SER A 6 7.12 -3.75 -2.47
N LYS A 7 8.21 -4.40 -2.89
CA LYS A 7 9.46 -4.44 -2.15
C LYS A 7 10.16 -3.08 -2.09
N ARG A 8 9.78 -2.15 -2.96
CA ARG A 8 10.35 -0.80 -2.99
C ARG A 8 9.57 0.21 -2.18
N LEU A 9 8.44 -0.18 -1.62
CA LEU A 9 7.64 0.71 -0.80
C LEU A 9 8.41 1.10 0.46
N LYS A 10 8.27 2.36 0.84
CA LYS A 10 8.91 2.90 2.05
C LYS A 10 7.84 3.20 3.09
N ILE A 11 8.24 3.18 4.35
CA ILE A 11 7.35 3.58 5.45
C ILE A 11 6.92 5.02 5.20
N GLY A 12 5.61 5.26 5.32
CA GLY A 12 5.01 6.55 5.03
C GLY A 12 4.49 6.70 3.61
N GLN A 13 4.75 5.73 2.74
CA GLN A 13 4.26 5.74 1.37
C GLN A 13 2.74 5.57 1.36
N ARG A 14 2.05 6.40 0.56
CA ARG A 14 0.60 6.27 0.40
C ARG A 14 0.28 5.23 -0.66
N VAL A 15 -0.72 4.41 -0.37
CA VAL A 15 -1.20 3.37 -1.28
C VAL A 15 -2.72 3.43 -1.37
N ALA A 16 -3.28 2.84 -2.41
CA ALA A 16 -4.72 2.79 -2.62
C ALA A 16 -5.13 1.38 -3.01
N TRP A 17 -6.32 0.99 -2.56
CA TRP A 17 -6.93 -0.28 -2.95
C TRP A 17 -7.67 -0.08 -4.26
N HIS A 18 -7.33 -0.85 -5.29
CA HIS A 18 -7.95 -0.75 -6.62
C HIS A 18 -7.93 0.67 -7.22
N ASP A 19 -6.92 1.46 -6.92
CA ASP A 19 -6.85 2.87 -7.36
C ASP A 19 -8.02 3.73 -6.84
N SER A 20 -8.71 3.27 -5.83
CA SER A 20 -9.83 4.03 -5.27
C SER A 20 -9.32 5.17 -4.39
N ALA A 21 -9.77 6.38 -4.66
CA ALA A 21 -9.45 7.53 -3.82
C ALA A 21 -10.04 7.41 -2.42
N ASP A 22 -11.08 6.61 -2.26
CA ASP A 22 -11.76 6.43 -0.97
C ASP A 22 -11.11 5.35 -0.10
N ASP A 23 -10.31 4.47 -0.69
CA ASP A 23 -9.69 3.35 0.00
C ASP A 23 -8.17 3.51 -0.02
N GLN A 24 -7.69 4.50 0.70
CA GLN A 24 -6.26 4.78 0.80
C GLN A 24 -5.71 4.41 2.16
N GLY A 25 -4.42 4.15 2.20
CA GLY A 25 -3.72 3.85 3.43
C GLY A 25 -2.27 4.30 3.35
N THR A 26 -1.55 4.05 4.43
CA THR A 26 -0.14 4.41 4.56
C THR A 26 0.65 3.17 4.97
N VAL A 27 1.80 2.97 4.32
CA VAL A 27 2.70 1.89 4.70
C VAL A 27 3.27 2.20 6.08
N SER A 28 3.00 1.32 7.05
CA SER A 28 3.50 1.49 8.42
C SER A 28 4.72 0.60 8.71
N ALA A 29 4.88 -0.47 7.94
CA ALA A 29 6.06 -1.35 8.05
C ALA A 29 6.26 -2.06 6.72
N SER A 30 7.50 -2.37 6.42
CA SER A 30 7.86 -3.09 5.19
C SER A 30 9.05 -3.98 5.51
N ASP A 31 8.97 -5.25 5.12
CA ASP A 31 10.06 -6.18 5.28
C ASP A 31 10.14 -7.10 4.06
N TRP A 32 11.03 -8.10 4.13
CA TRP A 32 11.24 -9.01 3.00
C TRP A 32 10.01 -9.87 2.69
N SER A 33 9.14 -10.08 3.65
CA SER A 33 7.98 -10.95 3.47
C SER A 33 6.73 -10.19 3.03
N GLY A 34 6.61 -8.90 3.35
CA GLY A 34 5.42 -8.16 2.98
C GLY A 34 5.40 -6.74 3.54
N VAL A 35 4.23 -6.14 3.49
CA VAL A 35 4.00 -4.75 3.83
C VAL A 35 2.80 -4.66 4.76
N ARG A 36 2.94 -3.91 5.85
CA ARG A 36 1.81 -3.57 6.70
C ARG A 36 1.27 -2.22 6.30
N ILE A 37 -0.02 -2.14 6.10
CA ILE A 37 -0.71 -0.93 5.68
C ILE A 37 -1.72 -0.53 6.74
N GLU A 38 -1.66 0.71 7.20
CA GLU A 38 -2.69 1.33 8.01
C GLU A 38 -3.64 2.07 7.08
N TRP A 39 -4.85 1.54 6.95
CA TRP A 39 -5.88 2.16 6.12
C TRP A 39 -6.48 3.37 6.83
N ASP A 40 -6.89 4.36 6.06
CA ASP A 40 -7.47 5.60 6.61
C ASP A 40 -8.75 5.36 7.40
N ASN A 41 -9.42 4.23 7.18
CA ASN A 41 -10.61 3.86 7.93
C ASN A 41 -10.31 3.27 9.32
N GLY A 42 -9.05 3.22 9.72
CA GLY A 42 -8.63 2.72 11.02
C GLY A 42 -8.24 1.25 11.03
N LYS A 43 -8.30 0.56 9.92
CA LYS A 43 -7.91 -0.85 9.83
C LYS A 43 -6.43 -0.98 9.52
N ASN A 44 -5.82 -2.03 10.08
CA ASN A 44 -4.44 -2.40 9.79
C ASN A 44 -4.45 -3.76 9.13
N GLN A 45 -3.72 -3.91 8.04
CA GLN A 45 -3.60 -5.19 7.35
C GLN A 45 -2.17 -5.43 6.92
N PHE A 46 -1.77 -6.70 6.94
CA PHE A 46 -0.47 -7.12 6.43
C PHE A 46 -0.70 -7.87 5.12
N PHE A 47 0.05 -7.47 4.09
CA PHE A 47 0.00 -8.12 2.78
C PHE A 47 1.36 -8.69 2.44
N HIS A 48 1.41 -9.96 2.06
CA HIS A 48 2.62 -10.50 1.44
C HIS A 48 2.84 -9.83 0.09
N HIS A 49 4.10 -9.70 -0.31
CA HIS A 49 4.42 -9.04 -1.58
C HIS A 49 3.67 -9.66 -2.77
N ASN A 50 3.43 -10.96 -2.74
CA ASN A 50 2.66 -11.65 -3.79
C ASN A 50 1.18 -11.32 -3.77
N ASN A 51 0.67 -10.76 -2.68
CA ASN A 51 -0.74 -10.41 -2.52
C ASN A 51 -1.01 -8.92 -2.74
N MET A 52 -0.05 -8.20 -3.27
CA MET A 52 -0.16 -6.76 -3.49
C MET A 52 -0.77 -6.40 -4.85
N GLY A 53 -1.28 -7.40 -5.58
CA GLY A 53 -1.80 -7.17 -6.92
C GLY A 53 -2.92 -6.15 -7.00
N GLU A 54 -3.70 -6.00 -5.93
CA GLU A 54 -4.83 -5.06 -5.88
C GLU A 54 -4.49 -3.76 -5.16
N VAL A 55 -3.27 -3.62 -4.68
CA VAL A 55 -2.79 -2.42 -4.01
C VAL A 55 -1.87 -1.67 -4.96
N GLU A 56 -2.12 -0.38 -5.13
CA GLU A 56 -1.33 0.48 -6.00
C GLU A 56 -0.80 1.66 -5.21
N VAL A 57 0.28 2.25 -5.70
CA VAL A 57 0.79 3.49 -5.13
C VAL A 57 -0.25 4.58 -5.37
N ALA A 58 -0.68 5.24 -4.30
CA ALA A 58 -1.63 6.34 -4.44
C ALA A 58 -0.94 7.50 -5.15
N ARG A 59 -1.58 8.00 -6.20
CA ARG A 59 -1.06 9.14 -6.93
C ARG A 59 -1.41 10.42 -6.20
N PRO A 60 -0.48 11.37 -6.08
CA PRO A 60 -0.84 12.68 -5.58
C PRO A 60 -1.89 13.29 -6.49
N ASN A 61 -2.91 13.86 -5.88
CA ASN A 61 -3.96 14.53 -6.64
C ASN A 61 -3.42 15.89 -7.07
N LEU A 62 -2.90 15.95 -8.26
CA LEU A 62 -2.40 17.20 -8.85
C LEU A 62 -3.57 17.93 -9.49
N ALA A 63 -4.43 18.43 -8.66
CA ALA A 63 -5.52 19.24 -9.15
C ALA A 63 -4.99 20.61 -9.57
#